data_b2b01952f0bac8eb21847a819ea15004
#
_entry.id   b2b01952f0bac8eb21847a819ea15004
#
_cell.length_a   1.000
_cell.length_b   1.000
_cell.length_c   1.000
_cell.angle_alpha   90.00
_cell.angle_beta   90.00
_cell.angle_gamma   90.00
#
_symmetry.space_group_name_H-M   'P 1'
#
loop_
_entity.id
_entity.type
_entity.pdbx_description
1 polymer ?
#
loop_
_entity_poly.entity_id
_entity_poly.type
_entity_poly.pdbx_seq_one_letter_code
_entity_poly.pdbx_strand_id
1 'polypeptide(L)'
;MVFLAFYRRGRLSLMLTAPLILLSAYLLFVSHSATSMASIPAVLALVTLLAMSKILSRRYRRVIFLIGAGLLVVTAFVALNLGLMDFVLGLFGKDSTLTGRTYLWEQGWNAVQKSPILGVGYAAYWVQGFAEAERLWNEFYITTRTGFHFHNTYIEALVELGFVGATLVSLIVLRTLYGHVSAVVFKTWRAEPVILAGVMVLLLIRSFVEVEILNPYFTGSFLMYYSFFKLARLPVTTRTRRSQAPADAATGEADWPRHAGRPAAAGSS
;
A
#
# COMPACT_ATOMS: atom_id res chain seq x y z
N MET A 1 0.51 -11.83 8.74
CA MET A 1 0.70 -12.90 9.75
C MET A 1 2.02 -13.63 9.55
N VAL A 2 2.29 -14.27 8.40
CA VAL A 2 3.55 -14.99 8.13
C VAL A 2 4.79 -14.13 8.44
N PHE A 3 4.83 -12.89 7.95
CA PHE A 3 5.95 -11.98 8.21
C PHE A 3 6.13 -11.66 9.70
N LEU A 4 5.04 -11.46 10.45
CA LEU A 4 5.10 -11.22 11.89
C LEU A 4 5.63 -12.43 12.67
N ALA A 5 5.28 -13.66 12.24
CA ALA A 5 5.80 -14.89 12.83
C ALA A 5 7.32 -14.99 12.66
N PHE A 6 7.86 -14.63 11.50
CA PHE A 6 9.31 -14.60 11.26
C PHE A 6 10.04 -13.44 11.95
N TYR A 7 9.37 -12.30 12.11
CA TYR A 7 9.96 -11.11 12.70
C TYR A 7 10.06 -11.18 14.23
N ARG A 8 9.02 -11.73 14.90
CA ARG A 8 9.00 -11.98 16.35
C ARG A 8 9.37 -13.44 16.63
N ARG A 9 10.64 -13.74 16.78
CA ARG A 9 11.19 -15.09 17.01
C ARG A 9 10.82 -15.73 18.38
N GLY A 10 9.77 -15.30 19.05
CA GLY A 10 9.32 -15.91 20.30
C GLY A 10 8.46 -17.15 20.06
N ARG A 11 8.70 -18.25 20.79
CA ARG A 11 7.89 -19.49 20.70
C ARG A 11 6.39 -19.21 20.86
N LEU A 12 6.00 -18.35 21.80
CA LEU A 12 4.60 -17.97 22.02
C LEU A 12 3.99 -17.28 20.81
N SER A 13 4.74 -16.37 20.15
CA SER A 13 4.29 -15.70 18.94
C SER A 13 4.03 -16.68 17.80
N LEU A 14 4.87 -17.69 17.64
CA LEU A 14 4.72 -18.73 16.61
C LEU A 14 3.51 -19.62 16.92
N MET A 15 3.32 -20.03 18.18
CA MET A 15 2.18 -20.85 18.60
C MET A 15 0.84 -20.18 18.36
N LEU A 16 0.76 -18.84 18.53
CA LEU A 16 -0.46 -18.07 18.28
C LEU A 16 -0.68 -17.75 16.80
N THR A 17 0.39 -17.53 16.03
CA THR A 17 0.26 -17.12 14.62
C THR A 17 0.14 -18.29 13.67
N ALA A 18 0.72 -19.46 13.97
CA ALA A 18 0.66 -20.62 13.09
C ALA A 18 -0.78 -21.13 12.85
N PRO A 19 -1.63 -21.32 13.89
CA PRO A 19 -3.03 -21.69 13.67
C PRO A 19 -3.81 -20.67 12.82
N LEU A 20 -3.56 -19.37 13.03
CA LEU A 20 -4.21 -18.32 12.26
C LEU A 20 -3.77 -18.30 10.80
N ILE A 21 -2.50 -18.62 10.52
CA ILE A 21 -2.00 -18.77 9.15
C ILE A 21 -2.67 -19.96 8.48
N LEU A 22 -2.73 -21.11 9.14
CA LEU A 22 -3.37 -22.31 8.62
C LEU A 22 -4.86 -22.11 8.38
N LEU A 23 -5.56 -21.49 9.33
CA LEU A 23 -6.98 -21.14 9.18
C LEU A 23 -7.19 -20.18 8.00
N SER A 24 -6.34 -19.15 7.87
CA SER A 24 -6.43 -18.20 6.75
C SER A 24 -6.18 -18.88 5.40
N ALA A 25 -5.23 -19.81 5.33
CA ALA A 25 -4.94 -20.60 4.13
C ALA A 25 -6.11 -21.53 3.77
N TYR A 26 -6.69 -22.19 4.77
CA TYR A 26 -7.88 -23.01 4.60
C TYR A 26 -9.08 -22.20 4.09
N LEU A 27 -9.40 -21.08 4.73
CA LEU A 27 -10.49 -20.18 4.33
C LEU A 27 -10.29 -19.63 2.93
N LEU A 28 -9.04 -19.30 2.57
CA LEU A 28 -8.68 -18.88 1.22
C LEU A 28 -8.98 -19.97 0.19
N PHE A 29 -8.59 -21.20 0.47
CA PHE A 29 -8.83 -22.34 -0.40
C PHE A 29 -10.34 -22.59 -0.57
N VAL A 30 -11.10 -22.61 0.53
CA VAL A 30 -12.56 -22.82 0.53
C VAL A 30 -13.32 -21.68 -0.14
N SER A 31 -12.76 -20.46 -0.15
CA SER A 31 -13.42 -19.30 -0.76
C SER A 31 -13.55 -19.40 -2.28
N HIS A 32 -12.81 -20.29 -2.95
CA HIS A 32 -12.72 -20.41 -4.41
C HIS A 32 -12.52 -19.07 -5.15
N SER A 33 -11.96 -18.08 -4.47
CA SER A 33 -11.71 -16.75 -5.03
C SER A 33 -10.43 -16.74 -5.85
N ALA A 34 -10.56 -16.81 -7.17
CA ALA A 34 -9.41 -16.78 -8.09
C ALA A 34 -8.53 -15.54 -7.88
N THR A 35 -9.15 -14.37 -7.68
CA THR A 35 -8.42 -13.12 -7.44
C THR A 35 -7.59 -13.17 -6.16
N SER A 36 -8.18 -13.69 -5.07
CA SER A 36 -7.47 -13.83 -3.80
C SER A 36 -6.34 -14.85 -3.91
N MET A 37 -6.56 -15.97 -4.58
CA MET A 37 -5.55 -17.01 -4.80
C MET A 37 -4.39 -16.48 -5.65
N ALA A 38 -4.65 -15.67 -6.68
CA ALA A 38 -3.61 -15.08 -7.52
C ALA A 38 -2.84 -13.93 -6.84
N SER A 39 -3.52 -13.10 -6.05
CA SER A 39 -2.91 -11.91 -5.43
C SER A 39 -1.97 -12.26 -4.26
N ILE A 40 -2.26 -13.31 -3.49
CA ILE A 40 -1.46 -13.65 -2.31
C ILE A 40 -0.02 -14.04 -2.65
N PRO A 41 0.27 -14.93 -3.62
CA PRO A 41 1.63 -15.22 -4.02
C PRO A 41 2.41 -13.97 -4.47
N ALA A 42 1.78 -13.08 -5.24
CA ALA A 42 2.40 -11.83 -5.68
C ALA A 42 2.77 -10.92 -4.50
N VAL A 43 1.86 -10.75 -3.54
CA VAL A 43 2.10 -9.95 -2.33
C VAL A 43 3.16 -10.59 -1.45
N LEU A 44 3.13 -11.92 -1.25
CA LEU A 44 4.15 -12.64 -0.47
C LEU A 44 5.53 -12.51 -1.11
N ALA A 45 5.64 -12.65 -2.43
CA ALA A 45 6.89 -12.45 -3.15
C ALA A 45 7.43 -11.04 -2.96
N LEU A 46 6.59 -10.01 -3.11
CA LEU A 46 6.98 -8.62 -2.88
C LEU A 46 7.44 -8.39 -1.43
N VAL A 47 6.65 -8.81 -0.45
CA VAL A 47 6.98 -8.64 0.98
C VAL A 47 8.28 -9.35 1.32
N THR A 48 8.50 -10.56 0.80
CA THR A 48 9.74 -11.31 0.98
C THR A 48 10.92 -10.59 0.36
N LEU A 49 10.80 -10.10 -0.87
CA LEU A 49 11.83 -9.31 -1.55
C LEU A 49 12.19 -8.05 -0.78
N LEU A 50 11.19 -7.30 -0.33
CA LEU A 50 11.40 -6.10 0.49
C LEU A 50 12.00 -6.45 1.86
N ALA A 51 11.61 -7.57 2.47
CA ALA A 51 12.17 -8.03 3.74
C ALA A 51 13.64 -8.45 3.58
N MET A 52 13.98 -9.22 2.54
CA MET A 52 15.35 -9.62 2.23
C MET A 52 16.24 -8.42 1.89
N SER A 53 15.68 -7.34 1.36
CA SER A 53 16.41 -6.11 1.07
C SER A 53 17.09 -5.48 2.31
N LYS A 54 16.75 -5.94 3.52
CA LYS A 54 17.41 -5.55 4.79
C LYS A 54 18.93 -5.76 4.74
N ILE A 55 19.40 -6.84 4.11
CA ILE A 55 20.83 -7.18 4.01
C ILE A 55 21.61 -6.28 3.04
N LEU A 56 20.88 -5.57 2.17
CA LEU A 56 21.49 -4.74 1.14
C LEU A 56 21.80 -3.33 1.65
N SER A 57 22.89 -2.75 1.20
CA SER A 57 23.15 -1.33 1.40
C SER A 57 22.08 -0.47 0.70
N ARG A 58 21.91 0.76 1.16
CA ARG A 58 20.89 1.69 0.61
C ARG A 58 21.05 1.92 -0.89
N ARG A 59 22.28 1.91 -1.41
CA ARG A 59 22.57 2.08 -2.83
C ARG A 59 22.06 0.88 -3.63
N TYR A 60 22.40 -0.34 -3.23
CA TYR A 60 21.98 -1.56 -3.91
C TYR A 60 20.46 -1.76 -3.85
N ARG A 61 19.80 -1.45 -2.73
CA ARG A 61 18.33 -1.50 -2.66
C ARG A 61 17.67 -0.64 -3.72
N ARG A 62 18.17 0.59 -3.92
CA ARG A 62 17.61 1.49 -4.95
C ARG A 62 17.77 0.93 -6.35
N VAL A 63 18.97 0.47 -6.68
CA VAL A 63 19.28 -0.08 -8.01
C VAL A 63 18.42 -1.31 -8.29
N ILE A 64 18.39 -2.28 -7.37
CA ILE A 64 17.59 -3.51 -7.53
C ILE A 64 16.09 -3.19 -7.62
N PHE A 65 15.60 -2.25 -6.83
CA PHE A 65 14.20 -1.84 -6.91
C PHE A 65 13.86 -1.22 -8.26
N LEU A 66 14.69 -0.32 -8.78
CA LEU A 66 14.45 0.33 -10.07
C LEU A 66 14.52 -0.67 -11.23
N ILE A 67 15.51 -1.57 -11.21
CA ILE A 67 15.61 -2.65 -12.21
C ILE A 67 14.40 -3.58 -12.10
N GLY A 68 14.04 -4.01 -10.89
CA GLY A 68 12.89 -4.89 -10.67
C GLY A 68 11.57 -4.26 -11.08
N ALA A 69 11.36 -2.98 -10.79
CA ALA A 69 10.19 -2.23 -11.24
C ALA A 69 10.13 -2.12 -12.78
N GLY A 70 11.27 -1.81 -13.42
CA GLY A 70 11.35 -1.78 -14.88
C GLY A 70 11.07 -3.15 -15.51
N LEU A 71 11.66 -4.21 -14.96
CA LEU A 71 11.41 -5.58 -15.43
C LEU A 71 9.95 -5.98 -15.25
N LEU A 72 9.33 -5.63 -14.12
CA LEU A 72 7.90 -5.90 -13.88
C LEU A 72 7.02 -5.22 -14.93
N VAL A 73 7.29 -3.95 -15.26
CA VAL A 73 6.54 -3.23 -16.31
C VAL A 73 6.70 -3.92 -17.67
N VAL A 74 7.93 -4.27 -18.04
CA VAL A 74 8.20 -4.97 -19.31
C VAL A 74 7.51 -6.33 -19.34
N THR A 75 7.61 -7.11 -18.27
CA THR A 75 6.97 -8.44 -18.17
C THR A 75 5.45 -8.31 -18.24
N ALA A 76 4.85 -7.35 -17.53
CA ALA A 76 3.41 -7.11 -17.59
C ALA A 76 2.97 -6.72 -19.01
N PHE A 77 3.71 -5.82 -19.67
CA PHE A 77 3.44 -5.43 -21.06
C PHE A 77 3.50 -6.61 -22.01
N VAL A 78 4.54 -7.43 -21.93
CA VAL A 78 4.69 -8.64 -22.76
C VAL A 78 3.58 -9.65 -22.48
N ALA A 79 3.25 -9.89 -21.20
CA ALA A 79 2.20 -10.82 -20.80
C ALA A 79 0.82 -10.42 -21.34
N LEU A 80 0.50 -9.12 -21.31
CA LEU A 80 -0.76 -8.61 -21.86
C LEU A 80 -0.81 -8.80 -23.39
N ASN A 81 0.29 -8.57 -24.11
CA ASN A 81 0.33 -8.72 -25.57
C ASN A 81 0.34 -10.18 -26.03
N LEU A 82 0.82 -11.11 -25.18
CA LEU A 82 0.82 -12.56 -25.50
C LEU A 82 -0.48 -13.27 -25.10
N GLY A 83 -1.50 -12.57 -24.60
CA GLY A 83 -2.76 -13.18 -24.16
C GLY A 83 -2.59 -14.07 -22.89
N LEU A 84 -1.54 -13.85 -22.11
CA LEU A 84 -1.27 -14.66 -20.92
C LEU A 84 -2.38 -14.52 -19.87
N MET A 85 -3.13 -13.41 -19.91
CA MET A 85 -4.30 -13.20 -19.06
C MET A 85 -5.39 -14.24 -19.35
N ASP A 86 -5.70 -14.48 -20.63
CA ASP A 86 -6.72 -15.46 -21.04
C ASP A 86 -6.29 -16.88 -20.68
N PHE A 87 -5.00 -17.20 -20.81
CA PHE A 87 -4.45 -18.46 -20.37
C PHE A 87 -4.61 -18.67 -18.86
N VAL A 88 -4.25 -17.67 -18.06
CA VAL A 88 -4.38 -17.74 -16.59
C VAL A 88 -5.84 -17.85 -16.17
N LEU A 89 -6.75 -17.06 -16.77
CA LEU A 89 -8.18 -17.14 -16.48
C LEU A 89 -8.75 -18.52 -16.85
N GLY A 90 -8.30 -19.10 -17.97
CA GLY A 90 -8.68 -20.45 -18.41
C GLY A 90 -8.30 -21.55 -17.41
N LEU A 91 -7.16 -21.42 -16.71
CA LEU A 91 -6.78 -22.35 -15.64
C LEU A 91 -7.77 -22.40 -14.47
N PHE A 92 -8.51 -21.29 -14.26
CA PHE A 92 -9.56 -21.18 -13.23
C PHE A 92 -10.97 -21.43 -13.78
N GLY A 93 -11.10 -21.89 -15.03
CA GLY A 93 -12.39 -22.11 -15.68
C GLY A 93 -13.19 -20.82 -15.91
N LYS A 94 -12.50 -19.67 -15.98
CA LYS A 94 -13.08 -18.35 -16.22
C LYS A 94 -12.66 -17.87 -17.63
N ASP A 95 -13.63 -17.29 -18.33
CA ASP A 95 -13.38 -16.63 -19.60
C ASP A 95 -12.90 -15.17 -19.40
N SER A 96 -12.45 -14.52 -20.48
CA SER A 96 -12.02 -13.12 -20.50
C SER A 96 -13.15 -12.14 -20.17
N THR A 97 -14.42 -12.57 -20.23
CA THR A 97 -15.58 -11.74 -19.89
C THR A 97 -15.72 -11.54 -18.37
N LEU A 98 -14.89 -12.24 -17.57
CA LEU A 98 -14.89 -12.15 -16.10
C LEU A 98 -16.32 -12.28 -15.52
N THR A 99 -17.11 -13.23 -16.06
CA THR A 99 -18.47 -13.51 -15.57
C THR A 99 -19.40 -12.28 -15.63
N GLY A 100 -19.42 -11.56 -16.75
CA GLY A 100 -20.27 -10.38 -16.98
C GLY A 100 -19.71 -9.06 -16.46
N ARG A 101 -18.52 -9.05 -15.86
CA ARG A 101 -17.91 -7.81 -15.33
C ARG A 101 -17.55 -6.82 -16.43
N THR A 102 -17.10 -7.30 -17.60
CA THR A 102 -16.80 -6.42 -18.75
C THR A 102 -18.04 -5.65 -19.21
N TYR A 103 -19.18 -6.33 -19.29
CA TYR A 103 -20.46 -5.68 -19.57
C TYR A 103 -20.82 -4.66 -18.48
N LEU A 104 -20.66 -5.03 -17.22
CA LEU A 104 -20.93 -4.13 -16.11
C LEU A 104 -20.04 -2.87 -16.14
N TRP A 105 -18.76 -3.02 -16.50
CA TRP A 105 -17.84 -1.89 -16.66
C TRP A 105 -18.21 -0.99 -17.83
N GLU A 106 -18.69 -1.56 -18.93
CA GLU A 106 -19.23 -0.80 -20.06
C GLU A 106 -20.45 0.03 -19.63
N GLN A 107 -21.39 -0.56 -18.88
CA GLN A 107 -22.53 0.17 -18.31
C GLN A 107 -22.10 1.26 -17.34
N GLY A 108 -21.09 0.98 -16.49
CA GLY A 108 -20.47 1.98 -15.63
C GLY A 108 -19.88 3.14 -16.45
N TRP A 109 -19.15 2.85 -17.51
CA TRP A 109 -18.60 3.88 -18.39
C TRP A 109 -19.70 4.73 -19.06
N ASN A 110 -20.78 4.13 -19.49
CA ASN A 110 -21.95 4.84 -20.04
C ASN A 110 -22.59 5.78 -18.98
N ALA A 111 -22.61 5.35 -17.73
CA ALA A 111 -23.07 6.20 -16.62
C ALA A 111 -22.11 7.38 -16.35
N VAL A 112 -20.78 7.16 -16.40
CA VAL A 112 -19.76 8.22 -16.27
C VAL A 112 -19.97 9.32 -17.32
N GLN A 113 -20.28 8.96 -18.57
CA GLN A 113 -20.49 9.95 -19.64
C GLN A 113 -21.64 10.92 -19.36
N LYS A 114 -22.63 10.53 -18.55
CA LYS A 114 -23.77 11.38 -18.17
C LYS A 114 -23.40 12.42 -17.10
N SER A 115 -22.47 12.09 -16.21
CA SER A 115 -22.02 12.96 -15.10
C SER A 115 -20.52 12.85 -14.88
N PRO A 116 -19.66 13.30 -15.83
CA PRO A 116 -18.24 12.94 -15.82
C PRO A 116 -17.43 13.64 -14.71
N ILE A 117 -17.78 14.86 -14.30
CA ILE A 117 -16.95 15.65 -13.42
C ILE A 117 -17.09 15.22 -11.94
N LEU A 118 -18.33 15.19 -11.45
CA LEU A 118 -18.65 14.93 -10.04
C LEU A 118 -19.39 13.62 -9.79
N GLY A 119 -19.74 12.88 -10.86
CA GLY A 119 -20.51 11.64 -10.77
C GLY A 119 -21.97 11.89 -10.39
N VAL A 120 -22.66 10.81 -10.02
CA VAL A 120 -24.07 10.85 -9.60
C VAL A 120 -24.24 11.11 -8.09
N GLY A 121 -23.16 11.10 -7.34
CA GLY A 121 -23.12 11.21 -5.87
C GLY A 121 -22.63 9.91 -5.21
N TYR A 122 -21.95 10.06 -4.06
CA TYR A 122 -21.45 8.92 -3.30
C TYR A 122 -22.61 8.04 -2.81
N ALA A 123 -22.50 6.72 -3.07
CA ALA A 123 -23.53 5.72 -2.77
C ALA A 123 -24.92 6.02 -3.36
N ALA A 124 -25.00 6.82 -4.45
CA ALA A 124 -26.25 7.24 -5.05
C ALA A 124 -26.62 6.47 -6.32
N TYR A 125 -25.70 5.67 -6.87
CA TYR A 125 -26.01 4.88 -8.07
C TYR A 125 -26.83 3.63 -7.75
N TRP A 126 -26.37 2.82 -6.79
CA TRP A 126 -27.00 1.55 -6.41
C TRP A 126 -28.11 1.76 -5.36
N VAL A 127 -29.12 2.57 -5.71
CA VAL A 127 -30.29 2.86 -4.85
C VAL A 127 -31.57 2.47 -5.56
N GLN A 128 -32.56 2.04 -4.77
CA GLN A 128 -33.90 1.71 -5.28
C GLN A 128 -34.54 2.93 -5.94
N GLY A 129 -35.14 2.71 -7.11
CA GLY A 129 -35.73 3.77 -7.91
C GLY A 129 -34.79 4.48 -8.88
N PHE A 130 -33.47 4.20 -8.83
CA PHE A 130 -32.54 4.68 -9.85
C PHE A 130 -32.62 3.76 -11.07
N ALA A 131 -33.12 4.28 -12.17
CA ALA A 131 -33.54 3.49 -13.35
C ALA A 131 -32.43 2.58 -13.90
N GLU A 132 -31.19 3.06 -13.99
CA GLU A 132 -30.05 2.29 -14.48
C GLU A 132 -29.67 1.14 -13.51
N ALA A 133 -29.71 1.38 -12.20
CA ALA A 133 -29.44 0.34 -11.21
C ALA A 133 -30.55 -0.72 -11.23
N GLU A 134 -31.83 -0.30 -11.29
CA GLU A 134 -32.97 -1.22 -11.39
C GLU A 134 -32.85 -2.12 -12.64
N ARG A 135 -32.47 -1.55 -13.78
CA ARG A 135 -32.23 -2.30 -15.00
C ARG A 135 -31.13 -3.35 -14.81
N LEU A 136 -29.98 -2.96 -14.28
CA LEU A 136 -28.85 -3.85 -14.06
C LEU A 136 -29.18 -4.93 -13.01
N TRP A 137 -29.87 -4.61 -11.92
CA TRP A 137 -30.32 -5.61 -10.96
C TRP A 137 -31.23 -6.65 -11.60
N ASN A 138 -32.15 -6.24 -12.47
CA ASN A 138 -33.03 -7.16 -13.18
C ASN A 138 -32.25 -8.04 -14.16
N GLU A 139 -31.30 -7.48 -14.94
CA GLU A 139 -30.45 -8.21 -15.87
C GLU A 139 -29.55 -9.24 -15.18
N PHE A 140 -29.05 -8.92 -13.97
CA PHE A 140 -28.21 -9.81 -13.16
C PHE A 140 -29.00 -10.64 -12.13
N TYR A 141 -30.33 -10.61 -12.17
CA TYR A 141 -31.21 -11.35 -11.28
C TYR A 141 -31.00 -11.04 -9.79
N ILE A 142 -30.63 -9.80 -9.44
CA ILE A 142 -30.39 -9.34 -8.09
C ILE A 142 -31.71 -8.93 -7.44
N THR A 143 -32.32 -9.83 -6.68
CA THR A 143 -33.62 -9.60 -6.04
C THR A 143 -33.55 -8.74 -4.77
N THR A 144 -32.43 -8.82 -4.03
CA THR A 144 -32.23 -8.10 -2.77
C THR A 144 -32.00 -6.61 -2.97
N ARG A 145 -31.59 -6.19 -4.18
CA ARG A 145 -31.23 -4.79 -4.52
C ARG A 145 -30.26 -4.14 -3.53
N THR A 146 -29.37 -4.95 -2.95
CA THR A 146 -28.35 -4.51 -2.01
C THR A 146 -27.05 -5.27 -2.26
N GLY A 147 -25.91 -4.66 -1.94
CA GLY A 147 -24.58 -5.31 -2.03
C GLY A 147 -24.06 -5.52 -3.44
N PHE A 148 -24.75 -5.04 -4.47
CA PHE A 148 -24.29 -5.10 -5.85
C PHE A 148 -23.47 -3.86 -6.18
N HIS A 149 -22.43 -4.00 -7.03
CA HIS A 149 -21.51 -2.93 -7.40
C HIS A 149 -20.78 -3.29 -8.71
N PHE A 150 -20.02 -2.36 -9.29
CA PHE A 150 -19.31 -2.58 -10.55
C PHE A 150 -18.14 -3.56 -10.46
N HIS A 151 -17.82 -4.13 -9.31
CA HIS A 151 -16.65 -5.01 -9.10
C HIS A 151 -15.34 -4.39 -9.59
N ASN A 152 -15.22 -3.07 -9.49
CA ASN A 152 -14.03 -2.31 -9.81
C ASN A 152 -14.12 -0.97 -9.08
N THR A 153 -13.21 -0.74 -8.14
CA THR A 153 -13.18 0.48 -7.33
C THR A 153 -13.08 1.75 -8.17
N TYR A 154 -12.36 1.70 -9.29
CA TYR A 154 -12.15 2.89 -10.13
C TYR A 154 -13.36 3.21 -10.98
N ILE A 155 -14.04 2.20 -11.52
CA ILE A 155 -15.31 2.38 -12.23
C ILE A 155 -16.37 2.90 -11.25
N GLU A 156 -16.47 2.31 -10.06
CA GLU A 156 -17.39 2.76 -9.01
C GLU A 156 -17.12 4.23 -8.64
N ALA A 157 -15.85 4.59 -8.39
CA ALA A 157 -15.45 5.95 -8.07
C ALA A 157 -15.74 6.94 -9.22
N LEU A 158 -15.55 6.53 -10.48
CA LEU A 158 -15.87 7.37 -11.62
C LEU A 158 -17.37 7.60 -11.74
N VAL A 159 -18.20 6.58 -11.54
CA VAL A 159 -19.66 6.69 -11.61
C VAL A 159 -20.20 7.56 -10.48
N GLU A 160 -19.76 7.29 -9.24
CA GLU A 160 -20.31 7.97 -8.06
C GLU A 160 -19.70 9.34 -7.79
N LEU A 161 -18.39 9.51 -8.03
CA LEU A 161 -17.63 10.69 -7.63
C LEU A 161 -17.05 11.46 -8.84
N GLY A 162 -17.25 10.96 -10.05
CA GLY A 162 -16.70 11.51 -11.28
C GLY A 162 -15.17 11.48 -11.34
N PHE A 163 -14.61 12.15 -12.34
CA PHE A 163 -13.16 12.25 -12.52
C PHE A 163 -12.46 12.91 -11.33
N VAL A 164 -13.11 13.88 -10.67
CA VAL A 164 -12.53 14.57 -9.50
C VAL A 164 -12.33 13.57 -8.36
N GLY A 165 -13.38 12.87 -7.96
CA GLY A 165 -13.29 11.93 -6.84
C GLY A 165 -12.42 10.71 -7.16
N ALA A 166 -12.55 10.13 -8.35
CA ALA A 166 -11.73 9.00 -8.79
C ALA A 166 -10.23 9.36 -8.80
N THR A 167 -9.88 10.59 -9.23
CA THR A 167 -8.51 11.07 -9.19
C THR A 167 -8.00 11.20 -7.74
N LEU A 168 -8.80 11.77 -6.84
CA LEU A 168 -8.42 11.90 -5.43
C LEU A 168 -8.21 10.54 -4.76
N VAL A 169 -9.11 9.58 -4.98
CA VAL A 169 -8.99 8.21 -4.48
C VAL A 169 -7.70 7.56 -5.00
N SER A 170 -7.44 7.66 -6.31
CA SER A 170 -6.24 7.11 -6.95
C SER A 170 -4.97 7.75 -6.38
N LEU A 171 -4.95 9.06 -6.20
CA LEU A 171 -3.80 9.77 -5.61
C LEU A 171 -3.54 9.33 -4.17
N ILE A 172 -4.57 9.12 -3.34
CA ILE A 172 -4.41 8.64 -1.96
C ILE A 172 -3.78 7.24 -1.97
N VAL A 173 -4.29 6.33 -2.79
CA VAL A 173 -3.77 4.95 -2.89
C VAL A 173 -2.32 4.96 -3.36
N LEU A 174 -2.03 5.63 -4.48
CA LEU A 174 -0.69 5.68 -5.06
C LEU A 174 0.30 6.40 -4.14
N ARG A 175 -0.11 7.51 -3.51
CA ARG A 175 0.71 8.26 -2.54
C ARG A 175 1.08 7.39 -1.33
N THR A 176 0.12 6.61 -0.83
CA THR A 176 0.31 5.73 0.32
C THR A 176 1.25 4.58 -0.02
N LEU A 177 1.01 3.91 -1.14
CA LEU A 177 1.88 2.83 -1.63
C LEU A 177 3.31 3.34 -1.87
N TYR A 178 3.47 4.42 -2.62
CA TYR A 178 4.79 5.04 -2.86
C TYR A 178 5.49 5.41 -1.56
N GLY A 179 4.77 5.95 -0.60
CA GLY A 179 5.32 6.35 0.69
C GLY A 179 5.92 5.18 1.47
N HIS A 180 5.23 4.06 1.57
CA HIS A 180 5.73 2.86 2.25
C HIS A 180 6.89 2.20 1.49
N VAL A 181 6.78 2.06 0.18
CA VAL A 181 7.86 1.52 -0.66
C VAL A 181 9.10 2.41 -0.56
N SER A 182 8.95 3.72 -0.68
CA SER A 182 10.06 4.67 -0.57
C SER A 182 10.72 4.65 0.81
N ALA A 183 9.94 4.43 1.88
CA ALA A 183 10.48 4.29 3.22
C ALA A 183 11.42 3.07 3.34
N VAL A 184 11.08 1.96 2.70
CA VAL A 184 11.92 0.75 2.66
C VAL A 184 13.16 0.94 1.78
N VAL A 185 12.96 1.50 0.57
CA VAL A 185 14.00 1.55 -0.47
C VAL A 185 15.00 2.69 -0.23
N PHE A 186 14.49 3.88 0.11
CA PHE A 186 15.31 5.10 0.16
C PHE A 186 15.70 5.57 1.56
N LYS A 187 15.00 5.06 2.62
CA LYS A 187 15.28 5.44 4.02
C LYS A 187 15.90 4.28 4.80
N THR A 188 15.88 4.38 6.12
CA THR A 188 16.31 3.29 7.01
C THR A 188 15.27 2.16 6.95
N TRP A 189 15.75 0.94 6.73
CA TRP A 189 14.88 -0.23 6.66
C TRP A 189 14.11 -0.45 7.97
N ARG A 190 12.80 -0.66 7.89
CA ARG A 190 11.91 -1.00 9.00
C ARG A 190 10.90 -2.03 8.54
N ALA A 191 10.45 -2.90 9.44
CA ALA A 191 9.48 -3.95 9.13
C ALA A 191 8.06 -3.40 8.85
N GLU A 192 7.65 -2.37 9.58
CA GLU A 192 6.31 -1.78 9.45
C GLU A 192 6.01 -1.28 8.03
N PRO A 193 6.85 -0.45 7.38
CA PRO A 193 6.64 -0.07 5.99
C PRO A 193 6.64 -1.25 5.00
N VAL A 194 7.38 -2.33 5.26
CA VAL A 194 7.36 -3.54 4.43
C VAL A 194 5.98 -4.19 4.46
N ILE A 195 5.41 -4.37 5.66
CA ILE A 195 4.08 -4.96 5.83
C ILE A 195 3.01 -4.07 5.18
N LEU A 196 3.07 -2.76 5.44
CA LEU A 196 2.09 -1.82 4.91
C LEU A 196 2.19 -1.66 3.39
N ALA A 197 3.39 -1.75 2.81
CA ALA A 197 3.56 -1.83 1.35
C ALA A 197 2.86 -3.08 0.78
N GLY A 198 3.03 -4.24 1.44
CA GLY A 198 2.32 -5.47 1.05
C GLY A 198 0.80 -5.34 1.12
N VAL A 199 0.27 -4.75 2.19
CA VAL A 199 -1.16 -4.45 2.33
C VAL A 199 -1.65 -3.54 1.21
N MET A 200 -0.92 -2.46 0.92
CA MET A 200 -1.30 -1.52 -0.13
C MET A 200 -1.26 -2.14 -1.54
N VAL A 201 -0.30 -3.03 -1.81
CA VAL A 201 -0.26 -3.77 -3.09
C VAL A 201 -1.43 -4.74 -3.19
N LEU A 202 -1.77 -5.45 -2.11
CA LEU A 202 -2.96 -6.31 -2.08
C LEU A 202 -4.22 -5.50 -2.39
N LEU A 203 -4.44 -4.37 -1.70
CA LEU A 203 -5.58 -3.49 -1.94
C LEU A 203 -5.60 -2.94 -3.35
N LEU A 204 -4.45 -2.56 -3.90
CA LEU A 204 -4.33 -2.09 -5.28
C LEU A 204 -4.73 -3.17 -6.30
N ILE A 205 -4.26 -4.41 -6.13
CA ILE A 205 -4.64 -5.52 -7.03
C ILE A 205 -6.14 -5.79 -6.92
N ARG A 206 -6.67 -5.87 -5.70
CA ARG A 206 -8.09 -6.13 -5.47
C ARG A 206 -8.99 -5.01 -5.97
N SER A 207 -8.56 -3.76 -5.91
CA SER A 207 -9.35 -2.61 -6.36
C SER A 207 -9.69 -2.61 -7.86
N PHE A 208 -8.98 -3.39 -8.69
CA PHE A 208 -9.32 -3.58 -10.11
C PHE A 208 -10.45 -4.59 -10.34
N VAL A 209 -10.76 -5.43 -9.35
CA VAL A 209 -11.72 -6.52 -9.49
C VAL A 209 -12.77 -6.56 -8.39
N GLU A 210 -12.67 -5.67 -7.41
CA GLU A 210 -13.60 -5.50 -6.28
C GLU A 210 -13.65 -4.03 -5.83
N VAL A 211 -14.72 -3.67 -5.09
CA VAL A 211 -14.86 -2.35 -4.46
C VAL A 211 -14.41 -2.42 -3.01
N GLU A 212 -13.10 -2.30 -2.78
CA GLU A 212 -12.49 -2.56 -1.47
C GLU A 212 -12.28 -1.31 -0.61
N ILE A 213 -12.12 -0.14 -1.24
CA ILE A 213 -11.58 1.05 -0.56
C ILE A 213 -12.50 2.28 -0.61
N LEU A 214 -13.69 2.16 -1.18
CA LEU A 214 -14.66 3.27 -1.21
C LEU A 214 -15.63 3.23 -0.02
N ASN A 215 -16.14 2.05 0.32
CA ASN A 215 -17.08 1.94 1.43
C ASN A 215 -16.32 2.03 2.78
N PRO A 216 -16.64 2.98 3.67
CA PRO A 216 -15.92 3.20 4.92
C PRO A 216 -16.00 2.02 5.91
N TYR A 217 -17.01 1.17 5.77
CA TYR A 217 -17.20 -0.01 6.62
C TYR A 217 -16.45 -1.26 6.14
N PHE A 218 -15.79 -1.19 4.99
CA PHE A 218 -14.99 -2.32 4.48
C PHE A 218 -13.61 -2.37 5.12
N THR A 219 -13.15 -3.59 5.36
CA THR A 219 -11.80 -3.83 5.90
C THR A 219 -10.71 -3.21 5.04
N GLY A 220 -10.89 -3.19 3.71
CA GLY A 220 -9.95 -2.55 2.78
C GLY A 220 -9.83 -1.05 3.00
N SER A 221 -10.95 -0.35 3.21
CA SER A 221 -10.95 1.08 3.53
C SER A 221 -10.24 1.36 4.85
N PHE A 222 -10.54 0.59 5.90
CA PHE A 222 -9.84 0.71 7.18
C PHE A 222 -8.33 0.53 7.03
N LEU A 223 -7.89 -0.51 6.33
CA LEU A 223 -6.47 -0.79 6.12
C LEU A 223 -5.78 0.30 5.29
N MET A 224 -6.46 0.84 4.29
CA MET A 224 -5.97 1.96 3.47
C MET A 224 -5.78 3.21 4.32
N TYR A 225 -6.80 3.63 5.09
CA TYR A 225 -6.70 4.80 5.98
C TYR A 225 -5.65 4.60 7.07
N TYR A 226 -5.61 3.42 7.69
CA TYR A 226 -4.57 3.08 8.66
C TYR A 226 -3.17 3.24 8.07
N SER A 227 -2.94 2.69 6.86
CA SER A 227 -1.67 2.80 6.14
C SER A 227 -1.32 4.25 5.83
N PHE A 228 -2.29 5.04 5.40
CA PHE A 228 -2.11 6.47 5.11
C PHE A 228 -1.69 7.27 6.35
N PHE A 229 -2.40 7.10 7.47
CA PHE A 229 -2.07 7.79 8.73
C PHE A 229 -0.73 7.34 9.32
N LYS A 230 -0.38 6.07 9.17
CA LYS A 230 0.95 5.58 9.58
C LYS A 230 2.07 6.22 8.75
N LEU A 231 1.85 6.45 7.47
CA LEU A 231 2.79 7.16 6.63
C LEU A 231 3.03 8.60 7.10
N ALA A 232 1.98 9.30 7.50
CA ALA A 232 2.07 10.68 8.01
C ALA A 232 2.88 10.79 9.32
N ARG A 233 2.91 9.72 10.12
CA ARG A 233 3.67 9.64 11.39
C ARG A 233 5.11 9.15 11.23
N LEU A 234 5.56 8.80 10.03
CA LEU A 234 6.96 8.46 9.82
C LEU A 234 7.81 9.71 10.07
N PRO A 235 8.85 9.64 10.93
CA PRO A 235 9.66 10.80 11.24
C PRO A 235 10.26 11.37 9.94
N VAL A 236 9.95 12.61 9.67
CA VAL A 236 10.66 13.38 8.65
C VAL A 236 12.10 13.44 9.14
N THR A 237 13.02 12.83 8.41
CA THR A 237 14.44 13.03 8.65
C THR A 237 14.74 14.49 8.27
N THR A 238 14.53 15.39 9.20
CA THR A 238 15.13 16.71 9.16
C THR A 238 16.62 16.47 9.09
N ARG A 239 17.19 16.73 7.91
CA ARG A 239 18.63 16.84 7.73
C ARG A 239 19.02 18.01 8.63
N THR A 240 19.39 17.70 9.89
CA THR A 240 20.02 18.68 10.75
C THR A 240 21.21 19.16 9.95
N ARG A 241 21.06 20.36 9.42
CA ARG A 241 22.15 21.16 8.89
C ARG A 241 23.12 21.26 10.05
N ARG A 242 24.15 20.42 10.04
CA ARG A 242 25.25 20.52 10.99
C ARG A 242 25.67 21.97 10.88
N SER A 243 25.28 22.78 11.86
CA SER A 243 25.79 24.12 12.04
C SER A 243 27.30 23.96 12.00
N GLN A 244 27.92 24.42 10.93
CA GLN A 244 29.33 24.68 10.95
C GLN A 244 29.49 25.75 12.01
N ALA A 245 29.91 25.35 13.19
CA ALA A 245 30.45 26.29 14.15
C ALA A 245 31.55 27.08 13.43
N PRO A 246 31.59 28.40 13.50
CA PRO A 246 32.65 29.17 12.91
C PRO A 246 34.00 28.72 13.50
N ALA A 247 34.94 28.40 12.63
CA ALA A 247 36.30 27.98 12.98
C ALA A 247 37.17 29.15 13.47
N ASP A 248 36.56 30.25 13.91
CA ASP A 248 37.26 31.50 14.25
C ASP A 248 37.36 31.76 15.75
N ALA A 249 37.36 30.72 16.59
CA ALA A 249 37.56 30.90 18.06
C ALA A 249 38.81 30.15 18.58
N ALA A 250 39.86 30.03 17.78
CA ALA A 250 41.10 29.37 18.21
C ALA A 250 42.35 30.20 17.89
N THR A 251 42.30 31.53 18.09
CA THR A 251 43.48 32.38 18.22
C THR A 251 43.20 33.47 19.25
N GLY A 252 43.19 33.10 20.48
CA GLY A 252 43.20 33.99 21.63
C GLY A 252 44.31 33.50 22.57
N GLU A 253 45.53 33.86 22.24
CA GLU A 253 46.63 33.82 23.20
C GLU A 253 46.21 34.63 24.44
N ALA A 254 45.92 33.98 25.53
CA ALA A 254 45.76 34.58 26.83
C ALA A 254 47.14 34.64 27.47
N ASP A 255 47.76 35.80 27.37
CA ASP A 255 48.92 36.26 28.08
C ASP A 255 48.61 36.26 29.61
N TRP A 256 49.19 35.31 30.35
CA TRP A 256 49.11 35.27 31.82
C TRP A 256 50.36 35.92 32.38
N PRO A 257 50.30 36.98 33.18
CA PRO A 257 51.47 37.53 33.86
C PRO A 257 51.90 36.57 34.96
N ARG A 258 53.13 36.04 34.83
CA ARG A 258 53.88 35.40 35.91
C ARG A 258 54.40 36.51 36.83
N HIS A 259 53.80 36.70 37.96
CA HIS A 259 54.55 37.27 39.11
C HIS A 259 53.89 36.92 40.42
N ALA A 260 54.75 36.40 41.23
CA ALA A 260 55.00 36.57 42.65
C ALA A 260 54.09 35.80 43.64
N GLY A 261 54.76 35.00 44.44
CA GLY A 261 54.82 35.14 45.84
C GLY A 261 54.53 33.85 46.57
N ARG A 262 55.61 33.11 46.86
CA ARG A 262 55.57 32.19 48.04
C ARG A 262 55.53 33.02 49.33
N PRO A 263 54.78 32.64 50.29
CA PRO A 263 55.26 32.72 51.66
C PRO A 263 55.45 31.34 52.35
N ALA A 264 56.37 31.40 53.26
CA ALA A 264 57.04 30.34 53.98
C ALA A 264 56.13 29.57 54.94
N ALA A 265 56.66 28.44 55.30
CA ALA A 265 56.26 27.57 56.40
C ALA A 265 56.37 28.23 57.80
N ALA A 266 55.38 27.93 58.62
CA ALA A 266 55.52 27.80 60.11
C ALA A 266 54.37 26.85 60.47
N GLY A 267 54.52 25.76 61.11
CA GLY A 267 55.33 25.40 62.28
C GLY A 267 54.43 25.31 63.49
N SER A 268 54.39 24.09 64.08
CA SER A 268 54.00 23.77 65.49
C SER A 268 52.50 23.94 65.82
N SER A 269 51.85 22.98 66.27
CA SER A 269 51.96 22.10 67.45
C SER A 269 50.83 21.05 67.36
#